data_fb2e98a2209cb95df6c088e8918a3d45
#
_entry.id   fb2e98a2209cb95df6c088e8918a3d45
#
_cell.length_a   1.000
_cell.length_b   1.000
_cell.length_c   1.000
_cell.angle_alpha   90.00
_cell.angle_beta   90.00
_cell.angle_gamma   90.00
#
_symmetry.space_group_name_H-M   'P 1'
#
loop_
_entity.id
_entity.type
_entity.pdbx_description
1 polymer ?
#
loop_
_entity_poly.entity_id
_entity_poly.type
_entity_poly.pdbx_seq_one_letter_code
_entity_poly.pdbx_strand_id
1 'polypeptide(L)'
;TDDDLERVRAEVTALRRARRTARLAARLADAIEPTFFVRGMRGLDPEGVIRTLGARLIAAGAVDASYVDGAVERERMSSTAFSDHLAVPHAMTMSARRTAIAIAIDQTAIDWAGTPVHVVALIAFADSGRAEFQEVFDQFVEAFSERDNVLRLVRGATDYTGLVSELARLMEAAG
;
A
#
# COMPACT_ATOMS: atom_id res chain seq x y z
N THR A 1 7.25 41.91 12.90
CA THR A 1 5.98 42.28 12.23
C THR A 1 5.06 41.09 12.13
N ASP A 2 3.80 41.32 11.85
CA ASP A 2 2.83 40.24 11.63
C ASP A 2 3.25 39.36 10.44
N ASP A 3 3.82 39.94 9.39
CA ASP A 3 4.37 39.21 8.24
C ASP A 3 5.53 38.29 8.63
N ASP A 4 6.38 38.73 9.55
CA ASP A 4 7.49 37.87 10.03
C ASP A 4 6.97 36.69 10.82
N LEU A 5 5.93 36.91 11.62
CA LEU A 5 5.30 35.87 12.42
C LEU A 5 4.59 34.83 11.51
N GLU A 6 3.90 35.30 10.49
CA GLU A 6 3.27 34.40 9.49
C GLU A 6 4.31 33.58 8.73
N ARG A 7 5.43 34.20 8.36
CA ARG A 7 6.53 33.50 7.69
C ARG A 7 7.09 32.39 8.60
N VAL A 8 7.34 32.67 9.85
CA VAL A 8 7.83 31.68 10.83
C VAL A 8 6.83 30.54 11.01
N ARG A 9 5.53 30.85 11.10
CA ARG A 9 4.48 29.83 11.18
C ARG A 9 4.47 28.93 9.96
N ALA A 10 4.60 29.51 8.76
CA ALA A 10 4.64 28.76 7.52
C ALA A 10 5.87 27.82 7.46
N GLU A 11 7.04 28.32 7.89
CA GLU A 11 8.26 27.51 7.96
C GLU A 11 8.12 26.33 8.94
N VAL A 12 7.58 26.59 10.14
CA VAL A 12 7.34 25.54 11.14
C VAL A 12 6.36 24.49 10.62
N THR A 13 5.29 24.91 9.94
CA THR A 13 4.31 24.01 9.35
C THR A 13 4.96 23.16 8.26
N ALA A 14 5.79 23.74 7.39
CA ALA A 14 6.51 23.02 6.34
C ALA A 14 7.49 22.00 6.93
N LEU A 15 8.22 22.34 7.98
CA LEU A 15 9.13 21.41 8.66
C LEU A 15 8.39 20.24 9.33
N ARG A 16 7.25 20.50 9.96
CA ARG A 16 6.43 19.46 10.56
C ARG A 16 5.89 18.49 9.50
N ARG A 17 5.45 19.02 8.37
CA ARG A 17 4.99 18.22 7.22
C ARG A 17 6.12 17.34 6.67
N ALA A 18 7.30 17.91 6.46
CA ALA A 18 8.46 17.15 5.98
C ALA A 18 8.85 16.01 6.93
N ARG A 19 8.84 16.25 8.25
CA ARG A 19 9.11 15.21 9.25
C ARG A 19 8.05 14.12 9.24
N ARG A 20 6.78 14.48 9.12
CA ARG A 20 5.68 13.53 9.03
C ARG A 20 5.83 12.64 7.80
N THR A 21 6.12 13.21 6.64
CA THR A 21 6.35 12.47 5.41
C THR A 21 7.51 11.51 5.53
N ALA A 22 8.63 11.92 6.12
CA ALA A 22 9.78 11.07 6.36
C ALA A 22 9.44 9.88 7.25
N ARG A 23 8.63 10.07 8.30
CA ARG A 23 8.15 8.98 9.17
C ARG A 23 7.25 8.02 8.43
N LEU A 24 6.31 8.52 7.63
CA LEU A 24 5.41 7.68 6.83
C LEU A 24 6.20 6.86 5.81
N ALA A 25 7.17 7.48 5.12
CA ALA A 25 8.03 6.78 4.18
C ALA A 25 8.84 5.67 4.85
N ALA A 26 9.40 5.93 6.03
CA ALA A 26 10.14 4.92 6.80
C ALA A 26 9.24 3.74 7.21
N ARG A 27 8.03 4.00 7.66
CA ARG A 27 7.07 2.96 8.02
C ARG A 27 6.61 2.13 6.82
N LEU A 28 6.38 2.78 5.68
CA LEU A 28 6.07 2.07 4.45
C LEU A 28 7.24 1.17 4.01
N ALA A 29 8.47 1.69 4.07
CA ALA A 29 9.65 0.91 3.76
C ALA A 29 9.80 -0.31 4.67
N ASP A 30 9.48 -0.17 5.95
CA ASP A 30 9.48 -1.29 6.90
C ASP A 30 8.38 -2.32 6.60
N ALA A 31 7.20 -1.86 6.20
CA ALA A 31 6.08 -2.74 5.87
C ALA A 31 6.20 -3.38 4.48
N ILE A 32 6.82 -2.67 3.53
CA ILE A 32 7.03 -3.15 2.15
C ILE A 32 8.52 -3.46 1.97
N GLU A 33 8.93 -4.67 2.29
CA GLU A 33 10.31 -5.10 2.02
C GLU A 33 10.55 -5.21 0.50
N PRO A 34 11.80 -5.09 0.01
CA PRO A 34 12.09 -5.13 -1.43
C PRO A 34 11.56 -6.38 -2.14
N THR A 35 11.56 -7.52 -1.47
CA THR A 35 11.03 -8.78 -2.00
C THR A 35 9.50 -8.82 -2.10
N PHE A 36 8.80 -7.87 -1.50
CA PHE A 36 7.34 -7.76 -1.53
C PHE A 36 6.83 -6.94 -2.71
N PHE A 37 7.72 -6.40 -3.52
CA PHE A 37 7.36 -5.63 -4.71
C PHE A 37 7.46 -6.50 -5.96
N VAL A 38 6.36 -6.56 -6.73
CA VAL A 38 6.26 -7.35 -7.96
C VAL A 38 5.77 -6.44 -9.09
N ARG A 39 6.47 -6.43 -10.21
CA ARG A 39 5.98 -5.80 -11.44
C ARG A 39 5.44 -6.88 -12.39
N GLY A 40 4.18 -6.68 -12.82
CA GLY A 40 3.51 -7.58 -13.74
C GLY A 40 2.50 -8.49 -13.05
N MET A 41 1.27 -8.48 -13.60
CA MET A 41 0.16 -9.33 -13.12
C MET A 41 -0.54 -10.04 -14.28
N ARG A 42 -0.02 -9.93 -15.49
CA ARG A 42 -0.66 -10.47 -16.68
C ARG A 42 -0.90 -11.97 -16.58
N GLY A 43 -2.08 -12.37 -17.03
CA GLY A 43 -2.47 -13.77 -17.05
C GLY A 43 -2.89 -14.32 -15.70
N LEU A 44 -2.94 -13.48 -14.65
CA LEU A 44 -3.41 -13.88 -13.35
C LEU A 44 -4.82 -13.34 -13.09
N ASP A 45 -5.63 -14.16 -12.42
CA ASP A 45 -6.89 -13.74 -11.82
C ASP A 45 -6.65 -13.20 -10.39
N PRO A 46 -7.66 -12.66 -9.70
CA PRO A 46 -7.49 -12.17 -8.33
C PRO A 46 -6.85 -13.18 -7.37
N GLU A 47 -7.29 -14.41 -7.38
CA GLU A 47 -6.69 -15.46 -6.55
C GLU A 47 -5.21 -15.69 -6.88
N GLY A 48 -4.87 -15.73 -8.16
CA GLY A 48 -3.49 -15.88 -8.60
C GLY A 48 -2.58 -14.77 -8.13
N VAL A 49 -3.04 -13.52 -8.18
CA VAL A 49 -2.30 -12.36 -7.67
C VAL A 49 -2.12 -12.46 -6.15
N ILE A 50 -3.18 -12.76 -5.41
CA ILE A 50 -3.12 -12.91 -3.95
C ILE A 50 -2.13 -14.00 -3.57
N ARG A 51 -2.15 -15.15 -4.23
CA ARG A 51 -1.22 -16.25 -3.93
C ARG A 51 0.22 -15.92 -4.31
N THR A 52 0.44 -15.20 -5.40
CA THR A 52 1.78 -14.75 -5.79
C THR A 52 2.37 -13.80 -4.76
N LEU A 53 1.60 -12.80 -4.33
CA LEU A 53 2.02 -11.87 -3.28
C LEU A 53 2.13 -12.58 -1.92
N GLY A 54 1.20 -13.45 -1.61
CA GLY A 54 1.20 -14.24 -0.38
C GLY A 54 2.42 -15.13 -0.25
N ALA A 55 2.89 -15.74 -1.33
CA ALA A 55 4.10 -16.55 -1.33
C ALA A 55 5.33 -15.75 -0.90
N ARG A 56 5.40 -14.48 -1.28
CA ARG A 56 6.47 -13.57 -0.86
C ARG A 56 6.43 -13.30 0.65
N LEU A 57 5.23 -13.08 1.19
CA LEU A 57 5.03 -12.87 2.63
C LEU A 57 5.35 -14.14 3.43
N ILE A 58 4.99 -15.31 2.94
CA ILE A 58 5.31 -16.60 3.56
C ILE A 58 6.83 -16.82 3.57
N ALA A 59 7.49 -16.61 2.44
CA ALA A 59 8.94 -16.79 2.33
C ALA A 59 9.73 -15.89 3.28
N ALA A 60 9.21 -14.70 3.59
CA ALA A 60 9.82 -13.77 4.55
C ALA A 60 9.41 -14.05 6.01
N GLY A 61 8.57 -15.05 6.25
CA GLY A 61 8.10 -15.39 7.60
C GLY A 61 7.09 -14.40 8.19
N ALA A 62 6.49 -13.53 7.36
CA ALA A 62 5.51 -12.55 7.83
C ALA A 62 4.14 -13.16 8.11
N VAL A 63 3.76 -14.18 7.36
CA VAL A 63 2.48 -14.88 7.48
C VAL A 63 2.66 -16.39 7.26
N ASP A 64 1.67 -17.16 7.68
CA ASP A 64 1.52 -18.56 7.32
C ASP A 64 0.63 -18.72 6.08
N ALA A 65 0.63 -19.91 5.47
CA ALA A 65 -0.22 -20.24 4.34
C ALA A 65 -1.71 -20.04 4.67
N SER A 66 -2.12 -20.26 5.90
CA SER A 66 -3.50 -20.04 6.36
C SER A 66 -3.94 -18.58 6.23
N TYR A 67 -3.04 -17.62 6.41
CA TYR A 67 -3.34 -16.20 6.19
C TYR A 67 -3.68 -15.93 4.73
N VAL A 68 -2.91 -16.48 3.82
CA VAL A 68 -3.12 -16.31 2.38
C VAL A 68 -4.43 -16.98 1.95
N ASP A 69 -4.71 -18.17 2.44
CA ASP A 69 -6.00 -18.85 2.21
C ASP A 69 -7.17 -18.01 2.72
N GLY A 70 -7.02 -17.39 3.88
CA GLY A 70 -8.01 -16.48 4.46
C GLY A 70 -8.23 -15.22 3.61
N ALA A 71 -7.16 -14.68 3.01
CA ALA A 71 -7.27 -13.53 2.11
C ALA A 71 -8.01 -13.90 0.81
N VAL A 72 -7.75 -15.06 0.25
CA VAL A 72 -8.46 -15.59 -0.92
C VAL A 72 -9.94 -15.79 -0.58
N GLU A 73 -10.25 -16.38 0.55
CA GLU A 73 -11.62 -16.60 1.00
C GLU A 73 -12.37 -15.27 1.21
N ARG A 74 -11.71 -14.29 1.82
CA ARG A 74 -12.27 -12.94 2.00
C ARG A 74 -12.60 -12.30 0.65
N GLU A 75 -11.73 -12.43 -0.33
CA GLU A 75 -11.94 -11.88 -1.67
C GLU A 75 -13.11 -12.54 -2.40
N ARG A 76 -13.31 -13.83 -2.19
CA ARG A 76 -14.47 -14.56 -2.75
C ARG A 76 -15.80 -14.09 -2.20
N MET A 77 -15.84 -13.60 -0.97
CA MET A 77 -17.07 -13.08 -0.34
C MET A 77 -17.51 -11.77 -0.97
N SER A 78 -16.59 -10.87 -1.23
CA SER A 78 -16.84 -9.62 -1.94
C SER A 78 -15.50 -9.00 -2.35
N SER A 79 -15.50 -8.30 -3.49
CA SER A 79 -14.29 -7.65 -4.02
C SER A 79 -13.70 -6.65 -3.04
N THR A 80 -12.38 -6.66 -2.92
CA THR A 80 -11.62 -5.63 -2.21
C THR A 80 -11.11 -4.52 -3.14
N ALA A 81 -11.60 -4.45 -4.37
CA ALA A 81 -11.33 -3.31 -5.25
C ALA A 81 -11.83 -2.03 -4.57
N PHE A 82 -10.89 -1.16 -4.28
CA PHE A 82 -11.13 0.03 -3.48
C PHE A 82 -11.47 1.24 -4.36
N SER A 83 -10.84 1.32 -5.52
CA SER A 83 -11.09 2.28 -6.57
C SER A 83 -10.94 1.58 -7.92
N ASP A 84 -11.20 2.29 -9.01
CA ASP A 84 -11.10 1.73 -10.37
C ASP A 84 -9.70 1.21 -10.73
N HIS A 85 -8.69 1.38 -9.89
CA HIS A 85 -7.32 0.99 -10.22
C HIS A 85 -6.58 0.26 -9.12
N LEU A 86 -7.17 0.14 -7.92
CA LEU A 86 -6.53 -0.41 -6.73
C LEU A 86 -7.40 -1.47 -6.06
N ALA A 87 -6.83 -2.60 -5.72
CA ALA A 87 -7.43 -3.59 -4.84
C ALA A 87 -6.55 -3.78 -3.59
N VAL A 88 -7.19 -4.03 -2.45
CA VAL A 88 -6.52 -4.19 -1.15
C VAL A 88 -6.94 -5.50 -0.46
N PRO A 89 -6.58 -6.66 -1.05
CA PRO A 89 -6.90 -7.93 -0.43
C PRO A 89 -6.27 -8.07 0.95
N HIS A 90 -6.97 -8.74 1.86
CA HIS A 90 -6.54 -8.99 3.22
C HIS A 90 -7.36 -10.13 3.83
N ALA A 91 -6.83 -10.82 4.82
CA ALA A 91 -7.60 -11.76 5.62
C ALA A 91 -8.40 -11.02 6.70
N MET A 92 -9.50 -11.62 7.17
CA MET A 92 -10.30 -11.04 8.25
C MET A 92 -9.65 -11.17 9.62
N THR A 93 -8.69 -12.07 9.78
CA THR A 93 -7.96 -12.28 11.03
C THR A 93 -6.68 -11.46 11.05
N MET A 94 -6.24 -11.05 12.25
CA MET A 94 -5.00 -10.32 12.47
C MET A 94 -3.88 -11.29 12.90
N SER A 95 -3.76 -12.41 12.21
CA SER A 95 -2.87 -13.52 12.58
C SER A 95 -1.47 -13.43 11.96
N ALA A 96 -1.14 -12.33 11.29
CA ALA A 96 0.21 -12.12 10.78
C ALA A 96 1.22 -11.98 11.93
N ARG A 97 2.44 -12.47 11.72
CA ARG A 97 3.52 -12.33 12.71
C ARG A 97 4.00 -10.90 12.82
N ARG A 98 3.98 -10.18 11.70
CA ARG A 98 4.25 -8.74 11.63
C ARG A 98 3.38 -8.13 10.55
N THR A 99 3.09 -6.84 10.68
CA THR A 99 2.39 -6.10 9.64
C THR A 99 3.30 -5.95 8.43
N ALA A 100 2.80 -6.34 7.25
CA ALA A 100 3.54 -6.31 6.01
C ALA A 100 2.59 -6.05 4.84
N ILE A 101 3.12 -5.45 3.79
CA ILE A 101 2.37 -5.17 2.56
C ILE A 101 3.17 -5.71 1.38
N ALA A 102 2.55 -6.59 0.60
CA ALA A 102 3.10 -7.03 -0.69
C ALA A 102 2.31 -6.35 -1.82
N ILE A 103 3.02 -5.71 -2.74
CA ILE A 103 2.42 -4.89 -3.80
C ILE A 103 2.80 -5.44 -5.17
N ALA A 104 1.77 -5.62 -6.02
CA ALA A 104 1.94 -5.88 -7.44
C ALA A 104 1.44 -4.69 -8.25
N ILE A 105 2.20 -4.31 -9.26
CA ILE A 105 1.88 -3.20 -10.16
C ILE A 105 2.00 -3.67 -11.60
N ASP A 106 1.02 -3.32 -12.44
CA ASP A 106 1.07 -3.55 -13.88
C ASP A 106 0.51 -2.33 -14.62
N GLN A 107 1.19 -1.93 -15.69
CA GLN A 107 0.71 -0.87 -16.59
C GLN A 107 -0.58 -1.29 -17.32
N THR A 108 -0.75 -2.59 -17.53
CA THR A 108 -1.96 -3.16 -18.11
C THR A 108 -2.89 -3.58 -16.97
N ALA A 109 -4.13 -3.05 -17.00
CA ALA A 109 -5.13 -3.43 -16.02
C ALA A 109 -5.47 -4.92 -16.12
N ILE A 110 -5.70 -5.55 -14.96
CA ILE A 110 -6.31 -6.87 -14.87
C ILE A 110 -7.77 -6.73 -14.42
N ASP A 111 -8.59 -7.70 -14.80
CA ASP A 111 -9.97 -7.75 -14.35
C ASP A 111 -10.05 -8.25 -12.90
N TRP A 112 -10.44 -7.36 -11.99
CA TRP A 112 -10.62 -7.68 -10.58
C TRP A 112 -12.11 -7.70 -10.25
N ALA A 113 -12.74 -8.84 -10.51
CA ALA A 113 -14.18 -9.03 -10.31
C ALA A 113 -15.03 -7.94 -11.02
N GLY A 114 -14.67 -7.59 -12.25
CA GLY A 114 -15.36 -6.58 -13.06
C GLY A 114 -14.76 -5.17 -12.96
N THR A 115 -13.81 -4.94 -12.08
CA THR A 115 -13.13 -3.64 -11.94
C THR A 115 -11.72 -3.72 -12.51
N PRO A 116 -11.32 -2.80 -13.42
CA PRO A 116 -9.96 -2.76 -13.93
C PRO A 116 -8.99 -2.29 -12.83
N VAL A 117 -7.96 -3.06 -12.55
CA VAL A 117 -7.01 -2.80 -11.46
C VAL A 117 -5.58 -2.83 -11.98
N HIS A 118 -4.79 -1.83 -11.61
CA HIS A 118 -3.36 -1.70 -11.94
C HIS A 118 -2.44 -1.96 -10.75
N VAL A 119 -2.98 -1.83 -9.54
CA VAL A 119 -2.21 -1.98 -8.29
C VAL A 119 -2.98 -2.88 -7.34
N VAL A 120 -2.29 -3.90 -6.82
CA VAL A 120 -2.83 -4.78 -5.80
C VAL A 120 -1.92 -4.76 -4.59
N ALA A 121 -2.45 -4.38 -3.44
CA ALA A 121 -1.73 -4.38 -2.17
C ALA A 121 -2.33 -5.46 -1.25
N LEU A 122 -1.64 -6.58 -1.10
CA LEU A 122 -2.00 -7.60 -0.12
C LEU A 122 -1.46 -7.18 1.24
N ILE A 123 -2.38 -6.89 2.16
CA ILE A 123 -2.04 -6.36 3.47
C ILE A 123 -2.16 -7.46 4.52
N ALA A 124 -1.08 -7.68 5.25
CA ALA A 124 -1.04 -8.57 6.39
C ALA A 124 -1.04 -7.74 7.68
N PHE A 125 -2.07 -7.88 8.50
CA PHE A 125 -2.20 -7.17 9.76
C PHE A 125 -1.76 -8.06 10.92
N ALA A 126 -0.81 -7.53 11.72
CA ALA A 126 -0.49 -8.07 13.03
C ALA A 126 -1.24 -7.28 14.10
N ASP A 127 -1.55 -7.92 15.21
CA ASP A 127 -2.23 -7.28 16.35
C ASP A 127 -1.33 -6.25 17.03
N SER A 128 -0.03 -6.51 17.12
CA SER A 128 0.94 -5.56 17.66
C SER A 128 1.20 -4.39 16.71
N GLY A 129 1.23 -3.17 17.23
CA GLY A 129 1.47 -1.95 16.45
C GLY A 129 0.29 -1.51 15.59
N ARG A 130 -0.90 -2.01 15.86
CA ARG A 130 -2.12 -1.74 15.09
C ARG A 130 -2.44 -0.25 14.98
N ALA A 131 -2.40 0.49 16.09
CA ALA A 131 -2.76 1.91 16.11
C ALA A 131 -1.81 2.75 15.24
N GLU A 132 -0.52 2.45 15.29
CA GLU A 132 0.48 3.15 14.48
C GLU A 132 0.31 2.84 12.99
N PHE A 133 0.07 1.59 12.65
CA PHE A 133 -0.13 1.20 11.25
C PHE A 133 -1.43 1.75 10.69
N GLN A 134 -2.47 1.90 11.52
CA GLN A 134 -3.75 2.46 11.10
C GLN A 134 -3.58 3.86 10.51
N GLU A 135 -2.75 4.70 11.11
CA GLU A 135 -2.45 6.04 10.58
C GLU A 135 -1.81 5.98 9.18
N VAL A 136 -0.83 5.10 9.00
CA VAL A 136 -0.16 4.89 7.71
C VAL A 136 -1.16 4.39 6.66
N PHE A 137 -2.00 3.43 7.04
CA PHE A 137 -3.01 2.86 6.16
C PHE A 137 -4.07 3.87 5.75
N ASP A 138 -4.56 4.69 6.67
CA ASP A 138 -5.53 5.74 6.37
C ASP A 138 -4.97 6.75 5.37
N GLN A 139 -3.71 7.14 5.52
CA GLN A 139 -3.03 8.01 4.55
C GLN A 139 -2.87 7.35 3.19
N PHE A 140 -2.54 6.06 3.16
CA PHE A 140 -2.47 5.30 1.92
C PHE A 140 -3.82 5.27 1.20
N VAL A 141 -4.89 4.95 1.92
CA VAL A 141 -6.25 4.91 1.37
C VAL A 141 -6.67 6.28 0.83
N GLU A 142 -6.41 7.35 1.56
CA GLU A 142 -6.74 8.71 1.14
C GLU A 142 -5.97 9.10 -0.13
N ALA A 143 -4.68 8.83 -0.18
CA ALA A 143 -3.85 9.15 -1.35
C ALA A 143 -4.32 8.42 -2.61
N PHE A 144 -4.68 7.15 -2.48
CA PHE A 144 -5.04 6.29 -3.62
C PHE A 144 -6.54 6.14 -3.86
N SER A 145 -7.38 6.94 -3.21
CA SER A 145 -8.75 7.19 -3.64
C SER A 145 -8.82 8.02 -4.93
N GLU A 146 -7.75 8.76 -5.23
CA GLU A 146 -7.62 9.53 -6.46
C GLU A 146 -7.00 8.68 -7.58
N ARG A 147 -7.73 8.55 -8.69
CA ARG A 147 -7.29 7.78 -9.88
C ARG A 147 -5.91 8.21 -10.37
N ASP A 148 -5.66 9.51 -10.48
CA ASP A 148 -4.41 10.03 -11.01
C ASP A 148 -3.21 9.65 -10.14
N ASN A 149 -3.40 9.54 -8.84
CA ASN A 149 -2.35 9.10 -7.92
C ASN A 149 -1.97 7.64 -8.16
N VAL A 150 -2.95 6.76 -8.39
CA VAL A 150 -2.67 5.36 -8.74
C VAL A 150 -1.90 5.28 -10.04
N LEU A 151 -2.30 6.02 -11.08
CA LEU A 151 -1.62 6.03 -12.37
C LEU A 151 -0.20 6.63 -12.28
N ARG A 152 0.01 7.64 -11.44
CA ARG A 152 1.35 8.16 -11.14
C ARG A 152 2.24 7.13 -10.49
N LEU A 153 1.70 6.38 -9.53
CA LEU A 153 2.41 5.28 -8.88
C LEU A 153 2.84 4.22 -9.92
N VAL A 154 1.93 3.82 -10.79
CA VAL A 154 2.21 2.84 -11.85
C VAL A 154 3.37 3.29 -12.74
N ARG A 155 3.42 4.58 -13.09
CA ARG A 155 4.50 5.14 -13.93
C ARG A 155 5.82 5.29 -13.18
N GLY A 156 5.77 5.70 -11.91
CA GLY A 156 6.98 6.02 -11.13
C GLY A 156 7.62 4.83 -10.43
N ALA A 157 6.83 3.80 -10.10
CA ALA A 157 7.31 2.62 -9.38
C ALA A 157 7.89 1.57 -10.33
N THR A 158 8.97 1.90 -11.02
CA THR A 158 9.67 0.98 -11.92
C THR A 158 10.61 0.02 -11.18
N ASP A 159 11.03 0.41 -9.99
CA ASP A 159 11.81 -0.40 -9.05
C ASP A 159 11.35 -0.13 -7.61
N TYR A 160 11.95 -0.82 -6.65
CA TYR A 160 11.58 -0.67 -5.24
C TYR A 160 11.85 0.75 -4.71
N THR A 161 12.97 1.35 -5.05
CA THR A 161 13.30 2.72 -4.63
C THR A 161 12.28 3.72 -5.18
N GLY A 162 11.92 3.58 -6.45
CA GLY A 162 10.87 4.38 -7.09
C GLY A 162 9.51 4.19 -6.44
N LEU A 163 9.15 2.94 -6.08
CA LEU A 163 7.92 2.64 -5.37
C LEU A 163 7.82 3.41 -4.04
N VAL A 164 8.83 3.28 -3.19
CA VAL A 164 8.84 3.92 -1.87
C VAL A 164 8.81 5.44 -1.98
N SER A 165 9.60 6.00 -2.90
CA SER A 165 9.63 7.45 -3.15
C SER A 165 8.29 7.99 -3.63
N GLU A 166 7.65 7.32 -4.59
CA GLU A 166 6.35 7.75 -5.11
C GLU A 166 5.24 7.62 -4.07
N LEU A 167 5.22 6.53 -3.29
CA LEU A 167 4.26 6.35 -2.21
C LEU A 167 4.36 7.48 -1.19
N ALA A 168 5.57 7.78 -0.73
CA ALA A 168 5.80 8.85 0.24
C ALA A 168 5.35 10.21 -0.30
N ARG A 169 5.71 10.53 -1.55
CA ARG A 169 5.35 11.80 -2.19
C ARG A 169 3.85 11.95 -2.36
N LEU A 170 3.15 10.91 -2.83
CA LEU A 170 1.72 10.94 -3.05
C LEU A 170 0.94 11.00 -1.74
N MET A 171 1.42 10.31 -0.71
CA MET A 171 0.82 10.38 0.63
C MET A 171 1.02 11.74 1.29
N GLU A 172 2.17 12.39 1.08
CA GLU A 172 2.40 13.77 1.55
C GLU A 172 1.41 14.75 0.93
N ALA A 173 1.20 14.66 -0.38
CA ALA A 173 0.30 15.56 -1.11
C ALA A 173 -1.16 15.40 -0.66
N ALA A 174 -1.56 14.23 -0.17
CA ALA A 174 -2.91 13.94 0.32
C ALA A 174 -3.14 14.37 1.78
N GLY A 175 -2.05 14.58 2.54
CA GLY A 175 -2.09 14.90 3.98
C GLY A 175 -2.22 16.40 4.34
#